data_071eb0d3154cd9cad6e11d522c877490
#
_entry.id   071eb0d3154cd9cad6e11d522c877490
#
_cell.length_a   1.000
_cell.length_b   1.000
_cell.length_c   1.000
_cell.angle_alpha   90.00
_cell.angle_beta   90.00
_cell.angle_gamma   90.00
#
_symmetry.space_group_name_H-M   'P 1'
#
loop_
_entity.id
_entity.type
_entity.pdbx_description
1 polymer ?
#
loop_
_entity_poly.entity_id
_entity_poly.type
_entity_poly.pdbx_seq_one_letter_code
_entity_poly.pdbx_strand_id
1 'polypeptide(L)'
;MSIFIAFVFRIMSAIKDTSAQYDQAIQKCVDLFQKKTHDYGTAWRILRPSSLTDQIFIKAQRIRTIEEKGESKVGEGIEDEFVGIINYSLMALIQLELPSDAPLELEPEKAVSLYKEQAKITKDLMMNKNHDYGEAWRDMRVSSFTDLILMKILRIKQIEDNAGKTLVSEGIDSGFRDMINYAVFALIQMSEQ
;
A
#
# COMPACT_ATOMS: atom_id res chain seq x y z
N MET A 1 33.29 9.34 -30.70
CA MET A 1 32.16 10.09 -30.06
C MET A 1 30.94 9.23 -29.72
N SER A 2 30.94 7.93 -30.05
CA SER A 2 29.74 7.08 -29.92
C SER A 2 29.63 6.25 -28.63
N ILE A 3 30.73 5.73 -28.07
CA ILE A 3 30.70 4.77 -26.94
C ILE A 3 30.46 5.49 -25.60
N PHE A 4 31.02 6.66 -25.41
CA PHE A 4 30.84 7.44 -24.17
C PHE A 4 29.41 8.00 -24.04
N ILE A 5 28.82 8.44 -25.15
CA ILE A 5 27.43 8.91 -25.20
C ILE A 5 26.48 7.75 -24.96
N ALA A 6 26.72 6.58 -25.54
CA ALA A 6 25.92 5.37 -25.28
C ALA A 6 26.05 4.87 -23.83
N PHE A 7 27.23 5.00 -23.24
CA PHE A 7 27.47 4.66 -21.83
C PHE A 7 26.79 5.64 -20.86
N VAL A 8 26.85 6.93 -21.15
CA VAL A 8 26.13 7.98 -20.37
C VAL A 8 24.62 7.86 -20.53
N PHE A 9 24.12 7.57 -21.74
CA PHE A 9 22.70 7.29 -21.97
C PHE A 9 22.24 6.01 -21.26
N ARG A 10 23.09 4.97 -21.20
CA ARG A 10 22.80 3.72 -20.48
C ARG A 10 22.82 3.93 -18.95
N ILE A 11 23.66 4.83 -18.43
CA ILE A 11 23.66 5.22 -17.00
C ILE A 11 22.45 6.12 -16.71
N MET A 12 22.08 7.06 -17.59
CA MET A 12 20.91 7.91 -17.42
C MET A 12 19.59 7.15 -17.55
N SER A 13 19.53 6.10 -18.38
CA SER A 13 18.36 5.18 -18.43
C SER A 13 18.30 4.20 -17.26
N ALA A 14 19.34 4.14 -16.44
CA ALA A 14 19.42 3.28 -15.24
C ALA A 14 19.09 4.02 -13.94
N ILE A 15 18.82 5.30 -13.96
CA ILE A 15 18.26 6.00 -12.80
C ILE A 15 16.78 5.70 -12.79
N LYS A 16 16.41 4.67 -12.03
CA LYS A 16 15.02 4.33 -11.78
C LYS A 16 14.37 5.47 -11.01
N ASP A 17 13.37 6.10 -11.60
CA ASP A 17 12.60 7.16 -10.93
C ASP A 17 11.56 6.52 -10.01
N THR A 18 11.95 6.28 -8.77
CA THR A 18 11.07 5.72 -7.72
C THR A 18 9.81 6.55 -7.54
N SER A 19 9.89 7.87 -7.67
CA SER A 19 8.71 8.74 -7.55
C SER A 19 7.70 8.47 -8.64
N ALA A 20 8.14 8.36 -9.90
CA ALA A 20 7.27 8.06 -11.03
C ALA A 20 6.71 6.62 -10.96
N GLN A 21 7.54 5.64 -10.57
CA GLN A 21 7.09 4.25 -10.38
C GLN A 21 6.04 4.12 -9.28
N TYR A 22 6.23 4.85 -8.17
CA TYR A 22 5.27 4.92 -7.08
C TYR A 22 3.93 5.49 -7.55
N ASP A 23 3.96 6.61 -8.28
CA ASP A 23 2.75 7.22 -8.82
C ASP A 23 2.00 6.27 -9.77
N GLN A 24 2.71 5.53 -10.60
CA GLN A 24 2.12 4.55 -11.50
C GLN A 24 1.42 3.41 -10.73
N ALA A 25 2.04 2.89 -9.68
CA ALA A 25 1.45 1.86 -8.83
C ALA A 25 0.19 2.37 -8.12
N ILE A 26 0.26 3.57 -7.54
CA ILE A 26 -0.88 4.20 -6.87
C ILE A 26 -2.01 4.54 -7.86
N GLN A 27 -1.69 4.94 -9.10
CA GLN A 27 -2.72 5.26 -10.08
C GLN A 27 -3.59 4.04 -10.41
N LYS A 28 -3.02 2.83 -10.51
CA LYS A 28 -3.79 1.58 -10.67
C LYS A 28 -4.79 1.39 -9.50
N CYS A 29 -4.35 1.69 -8.28
CA CYS A 29 -5.20 1.59 -7.09
C CYS A 29 -6.31 2.65 -7.09
N VAL A 30 -6.01 3.89 -7.47
CA VAL A 30 -6.98 4.99 -7.62
C VAL A 30 -8.05 4.62 -8.64
N ASP A 31 -7.65 4.11 -9.81
CA ASP A 31 -8.59 3.75 -10.89
C ASP A 31 -9.57 2.66 -10.42
N LEU A 32 -9.07 1.66 -9.70
CA LEU A 32 -9.92 0.62 -9.13
C LEU A 32 -10.85 1.16 -8.04
N PHE A 33 -10.34 2.02 -7.16
CA PHE A 33 -11.13 2.65 -6.10
C PHE A 33 -12.24 3.51 -6.68
N GLN A 34 -11.96 4.33 -7.71
CA GLN A 34 -12.95 5.16 -8.39
C GLN A 34 -14.07 4.32 -9.02
N LYS A 35 -13.74 3.24 -9.74
CA LYS A 35 -14.72 2.34 -10.35
C LYS A 35 -15.63 1.73 -9.28
N LYS A 36 -15.05 1.23 -8.18
CA LYS A 36 -15.83 0.64 -7.08
C LYS A 36 -16.69 1.68 -6.36
N THR A 37 -16.19 2.90 -6.18
CA THR A 37 -16.97 3.99 -5.57
C THR A 37 -18.13 4.40 -6.47
N HIS A 38 -17.95 4.37 -7.80
CA HIS A 38 -19.04 4.59 -8.74
C HIS A 38 -20.13 3.51 -8.63
N ASP A 39 -19.73 2.23 -8.46
CA ASP A 39 -20.67 1.11 -8.49
C ASP A 39 -21.47 0.95 -7.18
N TYR A 40 -20.83 1.16 -6.02
CA TYR A 40 -21.47 0.92 -4.71
C TYR A 40 -21.20 2.00 -3.66
N GLY A 41 -20.82 3.20 -4.09
CA GLY A 41 -20.57 4.31 -3.17
C GLY A 41 -19.44 4.01 -2.18
N THR A 42 -19.61 4.49 -0.97
CA THR A 42 -18.62 4.31 0.11
C THR A 42 -19.05 3.23 1.12
N ALA A 43 -19.63 2.13 0.63
CA ALA A 43 -20.12 1.02 1.48
C ALA A 43 -19.07 0.48 2.46
N TRP A 44 -17.77 0.59 2.13
CA TRP A 44 -16.65 0.22 3.02
C TRP A 44 -16.62 1.01 4.34
N ARG A 45 -17.28 2.17 4.39
CA ARG A 45 -17.40 3.01 5.59
C ARG A 45 -18.11 2.31 6.76
N ILE A 46 -18.93 1.28 6.49
CA ILE A 46 -19.56 0.47 7.54
C ILE A 46 -18.55 -0.38 8.33
N LEU A 47 -17.37 -0.61 7.78
CA LEU A 47 -16.35 -1.44 8.40
C LEU A 47 -15.69 -0.69 9.56
N ARG A 48 -15.54 -1.38 10.68
CA ARG A 48 -14.70 -0.93 11.79
C ARG A 48 -13.23 -0.93 11.34
N PRO A 49 -12.35 -0.11 11.94
CA PRO A 49 -10.91 -0.17 11.67
C PRO A 49 -10.35 -1.60 11.76
N SER A 50 -10.70 -2.37 12.79
CA SER A 50 -10.27 -3.76 12.96
C SER A 50 -10.75 -4.69 11.82
N SER A 51 -11.93 -4.43 11.24
CA SER A 51 -12.42 -5.19 10.09
C SER A 51 -11.62 -4.87 8.82
N LEU A 52 -11.14 -3.63 8.66
CA LEU A 52 -10.23 -3.26 7.58
C LEU A 52 -8.86 -3.94 7.76
N THR A 53 -8.34 -3.98 9.00
CA THR A 53 -7.13 -4.75 9.35
C THR A 53 -7.27 -6.22 8.97
N ASP A 54 -8.43 -6.85 9.23
CA ASP A 54 -8.70 -8.24 8.86
C ASP A 54 -8.79 -8.44 7.34
N GLN A 55 -9.34 -7.49 6.59
CA GLN A 55 -9.33 -7.55 5.12
C GLN A 55 -7.90 -7.52 4.56
N ILE A 56 -7.02 -6.69 5.12
CA ILE A 56 -5.61 -6.65 4.75
C ILE A 56 -4.93 -7.98 5.11
N PHE A 57 -5.22 -8.53 6.28
CA PHE A 57 -4.69 -9.81 6.74
C PHE A 57 -5.01 -10.96 5.77
N ILE A 58 -6.26 -11.09 5.33
CA ILE A 58 -6.68 -12.14 4.39
C ILE A 58 -5.86 -12.07 3.10
N LYS A 59 -5.64 -10.85 2.58
CA LYS A 59 -4.87 -10.65 1.35
C LYS A 59 -3.40 -10.99 1.52
N ALA A 60 -2.77 -10.50 2.57
CA ALA A 60 -1.37 -10.81 2.87
C ALA A 60 -1.16 -12.31 3.11
N GLN A 61 -2.10 -12.96 3.81
CA GLN A 61 -2.05 -14.41 4.05
C GLN A 61 -2.24 -15.21 2.75
N ARG A 62 -3.08 -14.73 1.82
CA ARG A 62 -3.22 -15.37 0.51
C ARG A 62 -1.94 -15.25 -0.31
N ILE A 63 -1.27 -14.08 -0.34
CA ILE A 63 0.02 -13.91 -1.02
C ILE A 63 1.01 -14.94 -0.47
N ARG A 64 1.19 -15.00 0.84
CA ARG A 64 2.11 -15.94 1.49
C ARG A 64 1.80 -17.39 1.12
N THR A 65 0.52 -17.77 1.12
CA THR A 65 0.09 -19.12 0.75
C THR A 65 0.45 -19.46 -0.70
N ILE A 66 0.30 -18.50 -1.62
CA ILE A 66 0.66 -18.67 -3.04
C ILE A 66 2.18 -18.77 -3.18
N GLU A 67 2.95 -17.91 -2.50
CA GLU A 67 4.42 -17.96 -2.49
C GLU A 67 4.96 -19.31 -1.98
N GLU A 68 4.35 -19.87 -0.92
CA GLU A 68 4.75 -21.16 -0.34
C GLU A 68 4.36 -22.36 -1.23
N LYS A 69 3.19 -22.31 -1.88
CA LYS A 69 2.68 -23.41 -2.71
C LYS A 69 3.14 -23.35 -4.18
N GLY A 70 3.59 -22.18 -4.64
CA GLY A 70 4.00 -21.95 -6.02
C GLY A 70 2.85 -21.92 -7.04
N GLU A 71 1.59 -21.99 -6.59
CA GLU A 71 0.40 -21.98 -7.47
C GLU A 71 -0.77 -21.21 -6.87
N SER A 72 -1.56 -20.57 -7.73
CA SER A 72 -2.87 -20.00 -7.40
C SER A 72 -3.96 -20.80 -8.12
N LYS A 73 -4.97 -21.29 -7.37
CA LYS A 73 -6.14 -21.98 -7.94
C LYS A 73 -7.25 -21.04 -8.38
N VAL A 74 -7.20 -19.80 -7.94
CA VAL A 74 -8.13 -18.73 -8.35
C VAL A 74 -7.34 -17.84 -9.29
N GLY A 75 -7.87 -17.54 -10.47
CA GLY A 75 -7.14 -16.89 -11.58
C GLY A 75 -6.57 -15.49 -11.32
N GLU A 76 -6.66 -14.97 -10.10
CA GLU A 76 -6.07 -13.71 -9.67
C GLU A 76 -4.64 -13.93 -9.15
N GLY A 77 -3.70 -13.08 -9.60
CA GLY A 77 -2.32 -13.10 -9.18
C GLY A 77 -2.10 -12.44 -7.82
N ILE A 78 -0.85 -12.52 -7.31
CA ILE A 78 -0.46 -11.83 -6.07
C ILE A 78 -0.46 -10.29 -6.23
N GLU A 79 -0.33 -9.79 -7.48
CA GLU A 79 -0.40 -8.37 -7.79
C GLU A 79 -1.74 -7.76 -7.33
N ASP A 80 -2.86 -8.42 -7.62
CA ASP A 80 -4.20 -7.98 -7.23
C ASP A 80 -4.37 -7.92 -5.71
N GLU A 81 -3.69 -8.82 -4.99
CA GLU A 81 -3.70 -8.80 -3.53
C GLU A 81 -2.90 -7.63 -2.96
N PHE A 82 -1.73 -7.28 -3.53
CA PHE A 82 -1.00 -6.07 -3.14
C PHE A 82 -1.81 -4.80 -3.41
N VAL A 83 -2.49 -4.69 -4.56
CA VAL A 83 -3.43 -3.62 -4.86
C VAL A 83 -4.53 -3.56 -3.81
N GLY A 84 -5.07 -4.71 -3.41
CA GLY A 84 -6.08 -4.79 -2.35
C GLY A 84 -5.56 -4.33 -0.99
N ILE A 85 -4.33 -4.69 -0.61
CA ILE A 85 -3.67 -4.24 0.63
C ILE A 85 -3.57 -2.71 0.63
N ILE A 86 -3.12 -2.11 -0.47
CA ILE A 86 -3.03 -0.64 -0.61
C ILE A 86 -4.41 -0.01 -0.43
N ASN A 87 -5.43 -0.52 -1.14
CA ASN A 87 -6.77 0.05 -1.09
C ASN A 87 -7.36 -0.01 0.32
N TYR A 88 -7.32 -1.17 1.00
CA TYR A 88 -7.86 -1.28 2.36
C TYR A 88 -7.05 -0.48 3.38
N SER A 89 -5.73 -0.35 3.21
CA SER A 89 -4.90 0.49 4.09
C SER A 89 -5.23 1.98 3.93
N LEU A 90 -5.44 2.46 2.69
CA LEU A 90 -5.87 3.85 2.44
C LEU A 90 -7.29 4.10 2.97
N MET A 91 -8.23 3.16 2.82
CA MET A 91 -9.55 3.23 3.44
C MET A 91 -9.46 3.29 4.97
N ALA A 92 -8.55 2.53 5.59
CA ALA A 92 -8.32 2.57 7.03
C ALA A 92 -7.80 3.94 7.49
N LEU A 93 -6.86 4.53 6.77
CA LEU A 93 -6.35 5.88 7.06
C LEU A 93 -7.45 6.94 6.96
N ILE A 94 -8.29 6.88 5.92
CA ILE A 94 -9.45 7.78 5.79
C ILE A 94 -10.41 7.58 6.98
N GLN A 95 -10.68 6.34 7.37
CA GLN A 95 -11.58 6.02 8.48
C GLN A 95 -11.08 6.56 9.82
N LEU A 96 -9.75 6.54 10.04
CA LEU A 96 -9.12 7.08 11.24
C LEU A 96 -9.13 8.60 11.31
N GLU A 97 -9.13 9.28 10.15
CA GLU A 97 -9.09 10.74 10.07
C GLU A 97 -10.49 11.38 10.13
N LEU A 98 -11.49 10.68 9.61
CA LEU A 98 -12.84 11.20 9.58
C LEU A 98 -13.45 11.30 10.99
N PRO A 99 -14.20 12.38 11.28
CA PRO A 99 -14.97 12.49 12.51
C PRO A 99 -15.91 11.31 12.72
N SER A 100 -16.16 10.95 13.98
CA SER A 100 -17.03 9.81 14.33
C SER A 100 -18.48 9.97 13.89
N ASP A 101 -18.93 11.20 13.68
CA ASP A 101 -20.25 11.59 13.18
C ASP A 101 -20.30 11.81 11.65
N ALA A 102 -19.18 11.59 10.95
CA ALA A 102 -19.15 11.70 9.50
C ALA A 102 -20.14 10.71 8.86
N PRO A 103 -20.86 11.10 7.79
CA PRO A 103 -21.85 10.25 7.14
C PRO A 103 -21.20 8.97 6.59
N LEU A 104 -21.94 7.87 6.61
CA LEU A 104 -21.49 6.61 6.01
C LEU A 104 -21.32 6.72 4.50
N GLU A 105 -22.24 7.42 3.85
CA GLU A 105 -22.15 7.72 2.42
C GLU A 105 -21.46 9.06 2.22
N LEU A 106 -20.36 9.06 1.49
CA LEU A 106 -19.63 10.24 1.05
C LEU A 106 -19.88 10.45 -0.44
N GLU A 107 -19.92 11.72 -0.85
CA GLU A 107 -19.91 12.04 -2.27
C GLU A 107 -18.67 11.41 -2.95
N PRO A 108 -18.84 10.79 -4.14
CA PRO A 108 -17.76 10.07 -4.83
C PRO A 108 -16.47 10.89 -4.99
N GLU A 109 -16.59 12.16 -5.39
CA GLU A 109 -15.48 13.08 -5.56
C GLU A 109 -14.74 13.34 -4.24
N LYS A 110 -15.49 13.46 -3.14
CA LYS A 110 -14.91 13.64 -1.80
C LYS A 110 -14.17 12.41 -1.36
N ALA A 111 -14.72 11.21 -1.57
CA ALA A 111 -14.07 9.95 -1.23
C ALA A 111 -12.75 9.77 -2.00
N VAL A 112 -12.76 10.06 -3.31
CA VAL A 112 -11.55 10.00 -4.16
C VAL A 112 -10.51 11.06 -3.75
N SER A 113 -10.95 12.26 -3.37
CA SER A 113 -10.06 13.32 -2.89
C SER A 113 -9.33 12.88 -1.62
N LEU A 114 -10.04 12.34 -0.62
CA LEU A 114 -9.46 11.83 0.62
C LEU A 114 -8.49 10.68 0.35
N TYR A 115 -8.84 9.78 -0.56
CA TYR A 115 -7.98 8.67 -0.96
C TYR A 115 -6.65 9.16 -1.53
N LYS A 116 -6.69 10.11 -2.48
CA LYS A 116 -5.50 10.70 -3.09
C LYS A 116 -4.65 11.49 -2.08
N GLU A 117 -5.28 12.17 -1.14
CA GLU A 117 -4.62 12.89 -0.07
C GLU A 117 -3.81 11.95 0.83
N GLN A 118 -4.43 10.84 1.31
CA GLN A 118 -3.73 9.84 2.11
C GLN A 118 -2.60 9.15 1.34
N ALA A 119 -2.81 8.87 0.05
CA ALA A 119 -1.77 8.32 -0.81
C ALA A 119 -0.57 9.28 -0.95
N LYS A 120 -0.85 10.58 -1.13
CA LYS A 120 0.19 11.61 -1.22
C LYS A 120 0.99 11.73 0.08
N ILE A 121 0.33 11.83 1.23
CA ILE A 121 0.99 11.89 2.54
C ILE A 121 1.91 10.68 2.74
N THR A 122 1.42 9.50 2.37
CA THR A 122 2.19 8.25 2.48
C THR A 122 3.40 8.24 1.56
N LYS A 123 3.25 8.72 0.31
CA LYS A 123 4.36 8.89 -0.63
C LYS A 123 5.40 9.87 -0.12
N ASP A 124 4.98 11.03 0.38
CA ASP A 124 5.90 12.06 0.88
C ASP A 124 6.76 11.51 2.04
N LEU A 125 6.15 10.75 2.96
CA LEU A 125 6.85 10.07 4.04
C LEU A 125 7.85 9.02 3.51
N MET A 126 7.45 8.23 2.51
CA MET A 126 8.31 7.24 1.87
C MET A 126 9.50 7.91 1.19
N MET A 127 9.31 8.99 0.46
CA MET A 127 10.39 9.70 -0.23
C MET A 127 11.43 10.23 0.75
N ASN A 128 11.02 10.74 1.91
CA ASN A 128 11.94 11.17 2.96
C ASN A 128 12.75 9.99 3.51
N LYS A 129 12.10 8.85 3.81
CA LYS A 129 12.80 7.64 4.26
C LYS A 129 13.74 7.10 3.17
N ASN A 130 13.32 7.11 1.92
CA ASN A 130 14.10 6.62 0.79
C ASN A 130 15.40 7.41 0.58
N HIS A 131 15.38 8.70 0.85
CA HIS A 131 16.58 9.54 0.85
C HIS A 131 17.64 9.01 1.83
N ASP A 132 17.22 8.61 3.03
CA ASP A 132 18.14 8.17 4.09
C ASP A 132 18.62 6.73 3.88
N TYR A 133 17.78 5.86 3.35
CA TYR A 133 18.07 4.42 3.16
C TYR A 133 18.65 4.07 1.78
N GLY A 134 18.79 5.03 0.86
CA GLY A 134 19.44 4.82 -0.44
C GLY A 134 18.76 3.74 -1.30
N GLU A 135 17.43 3.63 -1.26
CA GLU A 135 16.64 2.67 -2.03
C GLU A 135 16.97 1.18 -1.74
N ALA A 136 17.44 0.86 -0.53
CA ALA A 136 17.79 -0.50 -0.15
C ALA A 136 16.66 -1.53 -0.35
N TRP A 137 15.40 -1.08 -0.39
CA TRP A 137 14.24 -1.93 -0.67
C TRP A 137 14.31 -2.62 -2.05
N ARG A 138 15.07 -2.07 -3.00
CA ARG A 138 15.21 -2.66 -4.35
C ARG A 138 15.94 -3.99 -4.35
N ASP A 139 16.79 -4.23 -3.34
CA ASP A 139 17.54 -5.47 -3.17
C ASP A 139 16.80 -6.49 -2.28
N MET A 140 15.60 -6.14 -1.78
CA MET A 140 14.77 -7.04 -1.00
C MET A 140 14.00 -8.01 -1.91
N ARG A 141 13.59 -9.15 -1.36
CA ARG A 141 12.70 -10.09 -2.05
C ARG A 141 11.25 -9.64 -1.92
N VAL A 142 10.41 -9.90 -2.91
CA VAL A 142 8.95 -9.64 -2.83
C VAL A 142 8.35 -10.32 -1.60
N SER A 143 8.73 -11.58 -1.30
CA SER A 143 8.28 -12.30 -0.11
C SER A 143 8.65 -11.61 1.22
N SER A 144 9.75 -10.86 1.26
CA SER A 144 10.11 -10.09 2.45
C SER A 144 9.13 -8.94 2.71
N PHE A 145 8.58 -8.32 1.66
CA PHE A 145 7.51 -7.32 1.83
C PHE A 145 6.22 -7.96 2.37
N THR A 146 5.88 -9.17 1.91
CA THR A 146 4.74 -9.94 2.45
C THR A 146 4.91 -10.17 3.96
N ASP A 147 6.10 -10.60 4.40
CA ASP A 147 6.41 -10.84 5.81
C ASP A 147 6.35 -9.55 6.65
N LEU A 148 6.89 -8.44 6.13
CA LEU A 148 6.83 -7.14 6.79
C LEU A 148 5.39 -6.64 6.93
N ILE A 149 4.54 -6.83 5.91
CA ILE A 149 3.12 -6.50 5.96
C ILE A 149 2.43 -7.32 7.05
N LEU A 150 2.64 -8.65 7.08
CA LEU A 150 2.07 -9.53 8.10
C LEU A 150 2.50 -9.13 9.52
N MET A 151 3.79 -8.77 9.71
CA MET A 151 4.28 -8.27 11.00
C MET A 151 3.55 -6.96 11.41
N LYS A 152 3.36 -6.02 10.47
CA LYS A 152 2.65 -4.77 10.75
C LYS A 152 1.19 -5.03 11.12
N ILE A 153 0.52 -5.95 10.45
CA ILE A 153 -0.85 -6.37 10.79
C ILE A 153 -0.92 -6.89 12.22
N LEU A 154 -0.02 -7.78 12.62
CA LEU A 154 0.01 -8.32 13.99
C LEU A 154 0.20 -7.22 15.03
N ARG A 155 1.08 -6.24 14.76
CA ARG A 155 1.28 -5.08 15.65
C ARG A 155 0.02 -4.22 15.75
N ILE A 156 -0.65 -3.94 14.63
CA ILE A 156 -1.91 -3.18 14.62
C ILE A 156 -2.95 -3.90 15.45
N LYS A 157 -3.16 -5.22 15.25
CA LYS A 157 -4.10 -6.01 16.05
C LYS A 157 -3.82 -5.94 17.55
N GLN A 158 -2.54 -6.04 17.96
CA GLN A 158 -2.15 -5.90 19.36
C GLN A 158 -2.46 -4.50 19.92
N ILE A 159 -2.28 -3.44 19.13
CA ILE A 159 -2.62 -2.07 19.53
C ILE A 159 -4.15 -1.91 19.62
N GLU A 160 -4.90 -2.43 18.66
CA GLU A 160 -6.37 -2.43 18.66
C GLU A 160 -6.91 -3.17 19.89
N ASP A 161 -6.40 -4.37 20.19
CA ASP A 161 -6.78 -5.18 21.36
C ASP A 161 -6.44 -4.49 22.70
N ASN A 162 -5.41 -3.65 22.72
CA ASN A 162 -5.01 -2.84 23.87
C ASN A 162 -5.65 -1.44 23.88
N ALA A 163 -6.81 -1.28 23.23
CA ALA A 163 -7.57 -0.02 23.15
C ALA A 163 -6.72 1.17 22.67
N GLY A 164 -5.79 0.96 21.75
CA GLY A 164 -4.92 1.97 21.16
C GLY A 164 -3.75 2.42 22.04
N LYS A 165 -3.56 1.81 23.23
CA LYS A 165 -2.50 2.21 24.16
C LYS A 165 -1.15 1.61 23.76
N THR A 166 -0.14 2.46 23.63
CA THR A 166 1.26 2.07 23.38
C THR A 166 2.19 2.79 24.37
N LEU A 167 3.36 2.22 24.64
CA LEU A 167 4.39 2.86 25.48
C LEU A 167 5.38 3.67 24.65
N VAL A 168 5.78 3.14 23.49
CA VAL A 168 6.84 3.71 22.63
C VAL A 168 6.52 3.62 21.14
N SER A 169 5.45 2.92 20.77
CA SER A 169 5.09 2.74 19.35
C SER A 169 4.36 3.96 18.82
N GLU A 170 4.59 4.26 17.55
CA GLU A 170 3.71 5.10 16.74
C GLU A 170 2.30 4.51 16.70
N GLY A 171 1.30 5.31 16.38
CA GLY A 171 -0.09 4.87 16.23
C GLY A 171 -0.28 3.85 15.10
N ILE A 172 -1.50 3.33 14.99
CA ILE A 172 -1.86 2.35 13.95
C ILE A 172 -1.78 2.93 12.53
N ASP A 173 -1.93 4.25 12.39
CA ASP A 173 -1.81 4.97 11.12
C ASP A 173 -0.43 4.79 10.47
N SER A 174 0.66 4.86 11.25
CA SER A 174 2.01 4.60 10.74
C SER A 174 2.15 3.17 10.22
N GLY A 175 1.51 2.20 10.87
CA GLY A 175 1.48 0.82 10.43
C GLY A 175 0.79 0.64 9.07
N PHE A 176 -0.35 1.31 8.84
CA PHE A 176 -1.02 1.31 7.54
C PHE A 176 -0.18 1.98 6.46
N ARG A 177 0.49 3.11 6.75
CA ARG A 177 1.40 3.78 5.80
C ARG A 177 2.57 2.88 5.41
N ASP A 178 3.18 2.19 6.37
CA ASP A 178 4.26 1.25 6.09
C ASP A 178 3.79 0.09 5.20
N MET A 179 2.59 -0.48 5.46
CA MET A 179 2.03 -1.55 4.62
C MET A 179 1.76 -1.09 3.19
N ILE A 180 1.26 0.15 2.99
CA ILE A 180 1.11 0.75 1.66
C ILE A 180 2.46 0.79 0.95
N ASN A 181 3.50 1.30 1.61
CA ASN A 181 4.82 1.44 1.01
C ASN A 181 5.43 0.07 0.64
N TYR A 182 5.33 -0.95 1.52
CA TYR A 182 5.81 -2.29 1.21
C TYR A 182 5.05 -2.92 0.04
N ALA A 183 3.73 -2.74 -0.03
CA ALA A 183 2.93 -3.24 -1.14
C ALA A 183 3.26 -2.51 -2.47
N VAL A 184 3.48 -1.20 -2.44
CA VAL A 184 3.94 -0.44 -3.62
C VAL A 184 5.32 -0.91 -4.08
N PHE A 185 6.27 -1.13 -3.15
CA PHE A 185 7.59 -1.66 -3.50
C PHE A 185 7.51 -3.04 -4.14
N ALA A 186 6.64 -3.92 -3.62
CA ALA A 186 6.38 -5.21 -4.24
C ALA A 186 5.85 -5.07 -5.68
N LEU A 187 4.86 -4.19 -5.91
CA LEU A 187 4.31 -3.93 -7.24
C LEU A 187 5.36 -3.37 -8.21
N ILE A 188 6.24 -2.46 -7.75
CA ILE A 188 7.32 -1.93 -8.57
C ILE A 188 8.29 -3.06 -8.96
N GLN A 189 8.76 -3.87 -8.01
CA GLN A 189 9.66 -4.97 -8.33
C GLN A 189 9.04 -6.01 -9.27
N MET A 190 7.76 -6.34 -9.10
CA MET A 190 7.06 -7.27 -9.99
C MET A 190 6.91 -6.71 -11.41
N SER A 191 6.76 -5.40 -11.56
CA SER A 191 6.68 -4.75 -12.88
C SER A 191 8.03 -4.69 -13.61
N GLU A 192 9.13 -4.95 -12.93
CA GLU A 192 10.50 -4.92 -13.46
C GLU A 192 11.02 -6.32 -13.85
N GLN A 193 10.29 -7.38 -13.53
CA GLN A 193 10.60 -8.77 -13.88
C GLN A 193 10.04 -9.15 -15.25
#